data_d51c0ad2f14aa9ef8437867e0abf37b0
#
_entry.id   d51c0ad2f14aa9ef8437867e0abf37b0
#
_cell.length_a   1.000
_cell.length_b   1.000
_cell.length_c   1.000
_cell.angle_alpha   90.00
_cell.angle_beta   90.00
_cell.angle_gamma   90.00
#
_symmetry.space_group_name_H-M   'P 1'
#
loop_
_entity.id
_entity.type
_entity.pdbx_description
1 polymer ?
#
loop_
_entity_poly.entity_id
_entity_poly.type
_entity_poly.pdbx_seq_one_letter_code
_entity_poly.pdbx_strand_id
1 'polypeptide(L)'
;MPWEAPYRPQNEITQTYNDGYVVIYSVTDEAAPGYQPAPKLKQKITLRYAEQRLGIQRYYAGRQNQIDIERVIRTPNAGIITNQDVAITEDGRQYRIDMVQTAQGIYPASIDITLAKIEQEYEVANT
;
A
#
# COMPACT_ATOMS: atom_id res chain seq x y z
N MET A 1 -23.95 26.81 28.30
CA MET A 1 -23.47 26.24 27.04
C MET A 1 -23.22 24.76 27.22
N PRO A 2 -23.75 23.93 26.35
CA PRO A 2 -23.49 22.52 26.48
C PRO A 2 -22.00 22.25 26.34
N TRP A 3 -21.54 21.26 27.10
CA TRP A 3 -20.18 20.81 26.98
C TRP A 3 -19.96 20.20 25.60
N GLU A 4 -18.86 20.53 24.99
CA GLU A 4 -18.49 19.98 23.70
C GLU A 4 -17.30 19.02 23.86
N ALA A 5 -17.36 17.90 23.16
CA ALA A 5 -16.24 16.99 23.09
C ALA A 5 -15.02 17.70 22.49
N PRO A 6 -13.80 17.20 22.74
CA PRO A 6 -12.63 17.76 22.09
C PRO A 6 -12.87 17.90 20.59
N TYR A 7 -12.42 19.02 20.04
CA TYR A 7 -12.73 19.38 18.67
C TYR A 7 -12.25 18.33 17.69
N ARG A 8 -13.17 17.92 16.82
CA ARG A 8 -12.87 17.07 15.67
C ARG A 8 -13.49 17.76 14.46
N PRO A 9 -12.74 17.98 13.37
CA PRO A 9 -13.31 18.62 12.19
C PRO A 9 -14.53 17.85 11.70
N GLN A 10 -15.61 18.57 11.41
CA GLN A 10 -16.87 17.94 10.98
C GLN A 10 -16.75 17.26 9.62
N ASN A 11 -15.79 17.71 8.81
CA ASN A 11 -15.53 17.13 7.51
C ASN A 11 -14.55 15.95 7.57
N GLU A 12 -14.10 15.57 8.76
CA GLU A 12 -13.21 14.45 8.95
C GLU A 12 -14.00 13.15 8.92
N ILE A 13 -13.55 12.21 8.07
CA ILE A 13 -14.19 10.92 7.89
C ILE A 13 -13.50 9.90 8.80
N THR A 14 -14.30 9.17 9.59
CA THR A 14 -13.79 8.06 10.38
C THR A 14 -13.59 6.85 9.47
N GLN A 15 -12.37 6.36 9.41
CA GLN A 15 -12.00 5.26 8.54
C GLN A 15 -11.92 3.95 9.31
N THR A 16 -12.49 2.89 8.71
CA THR A 16 -12.30 1.52 9.17
C THR A 16 -11.60 0.71 8.08
N TYR A 17 -10.96 -0.40 8.48
CA TYR A 17 -10.14 -1.20 7.59
C TYR A 17 -10.62 -2.65 7.66
N ASN A 18 -11.75 -2.92 6.99
CA ASN A 18 -12.45 -4.18 7.14
C ASN A 18 -12.48 -5.05 5.88
N ASP A 19 -11.75 -4.65 4.84
CA ASP A 19 -11.83 -5.36 3.55
C ASP A 19 -10.80 -6.46 3.40
N GLY A 20 -9.78 -6.46 4.23
CA GLY A 20 -8.76 -7.50 4.20
C GLY A 20 -7.49 -7.07 4.89
N TYR A 21 -6.43 -7.83 4.68
CA TYR A 21 -5.11 -7.44 5.16
C TYR A 21 -4.09 -7.52 4.02
N VAL A 22 -3.05 -6.74 4.16
CA VAL A 22 -1.95 -6.69 3.22
C VAL A 22 -0.63 -6.78 3.99
N VAL A 23 0.31 -7.54 3.45
CA VAL A 23 1.65 -7.64 4.00
C VAL A 23 2.58 -6.88 3.09
N ILE A 24 3.33 -5.94 3.65
CA ILE A 24 4.28 -5.12 2.91
C ILE A 24 5.67 -5.73 3.06
N TYR A 25 6.34 -5.88 1.94
CA TYR A 25 7.68 -6.48 1.87
C TYR A 25 8.66 -5.49 1.25
N SER A 26 9.87 -5.48 1.77
CA SER A 26 10.99 -4.83 1.09
C SER A 26 11.65 -5.83 0.15
N VAL A 27 12.22 -5.31 -0.94
CA VAL A 27 12.97 -6.15 -1.88
C VAL A 27 14.43 -6.15 -1.45
N THR A 28 14.98 -7.34 -1.21
CA THR A 28 16.38 -7.50 -0.82
C THR A 28 17.10 -8.36 -1.84
N ASP A 29 18.41 -8.16 -1.95
CA ASP A 29 19.25 -9.01 -2.79
C ASP A 29 20.05 -9.93 -1.89
N GLU A 30 19.74 -11.24 -1.95
CA GLU A 30 20.39 -12.25 -1.12
C GLU A 30 21.44 -13.05 -1.88
N ALA A 31 21.78 -12.63 -3.10
CA ALA A 31 22.84 -13.30 -3.85
C ALA A 31 24.19 -13.06 -3.19
N ALA A 32 25.06 -14.06 -3.25
CA ALA A 32 26.44 -13.91 -2.80
C ALA A 32 27.17 -12.91 -3.70
N PRO A 33 28.16 -12.19 -3.17
CA PRO A 33 28.94 -11.25 -3.98
C PRO A 33 29.53 -11.94 -5.23
N GLY A 34 29.37 -11.29 -6.38
CA GLY A 34 29.87 -11.80 -7.65
C GLY A 34 28.90 -12.71 -8.39
N TYR A 35 27.76 -13.06 -7.80
CA TYR A 35 26.71 -13.83 -8.46
C TYR A 35 25.62 -12.90 -8.98
N GLN A 36 24.74 -13.46 -9.82
CA GLN A 36 23.62 -12.69 -10.35
C GLN A 36 22.69 -12.26 -9.20
N PRO A 37 22.10 -11.07 -9.31
CA PRO A 37 21.14 -10.63 -8.30
C PRO A 37 20.01 -11.64 -8.09
N ALA A 38 19.68 -11.91 -6.85
CA ALA A 38 18.60 -12.80 -6.47
C ALA A 38 17.64 -12.07 -5.54
N PRO A 39 16.78 -11.17 -6.09
CA PRO A 39 15.89 -10.38 -5.26
C PRO A 39 14.86 -11.26 -4.58
N LYS A 40 14.69 -11.06 -3.29
CA LYS A 40 13.69 -11.74 -2.48
C LYS A 40 12.93 -10.72 -1.64
N LEU A 41 11.74 -11.10 -1.22
CA LEU A 41 10.89 -10.25 -0.40
C LEU A 41 11.13 -10.56 1.07
N LYS A 42 11.38 -9.51 1.84
CA LYS A 42 11.51 -9.60 3.29
C LYS A 42 10.36 -8.85 3.92
N GLN A 43 9.63 -9.51 4.83
CA GLN A 43 8.46 -8.94 5.45
C GLN A 43 8.80 -7.69 6.24
N LYS A 44 7.99 -6.66 6.06
CA LYS A 44 8.16 -5.36 6.69
C LYS A 44 7.06 -5.09 7.71
N ILE A 45 5.80 -5.18 7.30
CA ILE A 45 4.66 -4.94 8.18
C ILE A 45 3.41 -5.56 7.59
N THR A 46 2.48 -5.97 8.46
CA THR A 46 1.14 -6.41 8.07
C THR A 46 0.14 -5.36 8.50
N LEU A 47 -0.72 -4.94 7.58
CA LEU A 47 -1.74 -3.92 7.84
C LEU A 47 -3.10 -4.40 7.34
N ARG A 48 -4.14 -3.96 8.02
CA ARG A 48 -5.50 -4.11 7.51
C ARG A 48 -5.79 -2.97 6.54
N TYR A 49 -6.70 -3.20 5.59
CA TYR A 49 -6.98 -2.17 4.59
C TYR A 49 -8.47 -2.04 4.31
N ALA A 50 -8.81 -0.90 3.72
CA ALA A 50 -10.10 -0.65 3.10
C ALA A 50 -9.87 -0.42 1.62
N GLU A 51 -10.63 -1.12 0.78
CA GLU A 51 -10.54 -0.98 -0.66
C GLU A 51 -11.05 0.39 -1.08
N GLN A 52 -10.31 1.07 -1.96
CA GLN A 52 -10.71 2.36 -2.48
C GLN A 52 -11.07 2.24 -3.95
N ARG A 53 -11.99 3.10 -4.39
CA ARG A 53 -12.34 3.14 -5.81
C ARG A 53 -11.21 3.79 -6.59
N LEU A 54 -10.82 3.17 -7.71
CA LEU A 54 -9.81 3.71 -8.59
C LEU A 54 -10.40 4.92 -9.33
N GLY A 55 -9.79 6.09 -9.13
CA GLY A 55 -10.23 7.31 -9.80
C GLY A 55 -9.84 7.31 -11.28
N ILE A 56 -10.68 7.93 -12.11
CA ILE A 56 -10.45 7.98 -13.56
C ILE A 56 -9.11 8.65 -13.88
N GLN A 57 -8.80 9.75 -13.22
CA GLN A 57 -7.55 10.46 -13.47
C GLN A 57 -6.33 9.61 -13.13
N ARG A 58 -6.40 8.87 -12.03
CA ARG A 58 -5.30 7.99 -11.62
C ARG A 58 -5.12 6.86 -12.63
N TYR A 59 -6.23 6.30 -13.12
CA TYR A 59 -6.19 5.24 -14.12
C TYR A 59 -5.54 5.72 -15.42
N TYR A 60 -5.95 6.89 -15.93
CA TYR A 60 -5.38 7.42 -17.16
C TYR A 60 -3.91 7.81 -16.99
N ALA A 61 -3.54 8.39 -15.86
CA ALA A 61 -2.15 8.72 -15.60
C ALA A 61 -1.27 7.46 -15.60
N GLY A 62 -1.77 6.37 -14.99
CA GLY A 62 -1.06 5.10 -15.01
C GLY A 62 -0.87 4.55 -16.42
N ARG A 63 -1.91 4.61 -17.24
CA ARG A 63 -1.83 4.12 -18.61
C ARG A 63 -0.87 4.95 -19.47
N GLN A 64 -0.86 6.26 -19.29
CA GLN A 64 0.08 7.13 -20.02
C GLN A 64 1.53 6.81 -19.68
N ASN A 65 1.78 6.38 -18.44
CA ASN A 65 3.10 6.01 -17.98
C ASN A 65 3.39 4.53 -18.14
N GLN A 66 2.52 3.79 -18.84
CA GLN A 66 2.63 2.35 -19.05
C GLN A 66 2.64 1.56 -17.73
N ILE A 67 1.95 2.06 -16.74
CA ILE A 67 1.80 1.43 -15.43
C ILE A 67 0.39 0.84 -15.35
N ASP A 68 0.29 -0.45 -15.08
CA ASP A 68 -1.00 -1.12 -14.91
C ASP A 68 -1.47 -0.99 -13.47
N ILE A 69 -2.22 0.05 -13.18
CA ILE A 69 -2.81 0.27 -11.86
C ILE A 69 -4.02 -0.65 -11.72
N GLU A 70 -4.01 -1.51 -10.71
CA GLU A 70 -5.08 -2.46 -10.49
C GLU A 70 -5.96 -2.12 -9.31
N ARG A 71 -5.38 -1.61 -8.22
CA ARG A 71 -6.12 -1.37 -6.98
C ARG A 71 -5.57 -0.17 -6.26
N VAL A 72 -6.43 0.44 -5.46
CA VAL A 72 -6.01 1.43 -4.46
C VAL A 72 -6.56 0.96 -3.13
N ILE A 73 -5.70 0.85 -2.14
CA ILE A 73 -6.09 0.44 -0.80
C ILE A 73 -5.71 1.53 0.21
N ARG A 74 -6.52 1.66 1.25
CA ARG A 74 -6.26 2.60 2.33
C ARG A 74 -5.88 1.83 3.59
N THR A 75 -4.74 2.20 4.16
CA THR A 75 -4.22 1.56 5.36
C THR A 75 -3.90 2.61 6.42
N PRO A 76 -3.74 2.20 7.69
CA PRO A 76 -3.19 3.10 8.69
C PRO A 76 -1.82 3.60 8.25
N ASN A 77 -1.48 4.84 8.62
CA ASN A 77 -0.19 5.42 8.26
C ASN A 77 0.90 4.82 9.16
N ALA A 78 1.66 3.89 8.61
CA ALA A 78 2.77 3.25 9.34
C ALA A 78 4.10 3.96 9.16
N GLY A 79 4.21 4.85 8.18
CA GLY A 79 5.40 5.68 7.97
C GLY A 79 6.61 4.97 7.37
N ILE A 80 6.52 3.68 7.08
CA ILE A 80 7.67 2.89 6.60
C ILE A 80 7.47 2.33 5.19
N ILE A 81 6.32 2.61 4.57
CA ILE A 81 5.96 2.05 3.26
C ILE A 81 6.44 3.00 2.18
N THR A 82 7.13 2.47 1.18
CA THR A 82 7.67 3.24 0.07
C THR A 82 7.21 2.67 -1.27
N ASN A 83 7.43 3.42 -2.35
CA ASN A 83 7.11 2.95 -3.69
C ASN A 83 8.10 1.90 -4.23
N GLN A 84 9.09 1.53 -3.44
CA GLN A 84 10.01 0.44 -3.79
C GLN A 84 9.63 -0.88 -3.12
N ASP A 85 8.58 -0.86 -2.32
CA ASP A 85 8.11 -2.04 -1.62
C ASP A 85 7.10 -2.82 -2.48
N VAL A 86 6.84 -4.06 -2.07
CA VAL A 86 5.88 -4.94 -2.70
C VAL A 86 4.78 -5.26 -1.70
N ALA A 87 3.54 -5.30 -2.17
CA ALA A 87 2.39 -5.63 -1.33
C ALA A 87 1.82 -6.99 -1.75
N ILE A 88 1.54 -7.84 -0.76
CA ILE A 88 0.87 -9.12 -0.99
C ILE A 88 -0.42 -9.10 -0.17
N THR A 89 -1.56 -9.22 -0.87
CA THR A 89 -2.87 -9.24 -0.23
C THR A 89 -3.20 -10.64 0.28
N GLU A 90 -4.31 -10.75 1.02
CA GLU A 90 -4.72 -12.01 1.67
C GLU A 90 -4.96 -13.15 0.68
N ASP A 91 -5.18 -12.83 -0.60
CA ASP A 91 -5.36 -13.84 -1.64
C ASP A 91 -4.03 -14.31 -2.25
N GLY A 92 -2.91 -13.82 -1.75
CA GLY A 92 -1.58 -14.21 -2.22
C GLY A 92 -1.10 -13.47 -3.44
N ARG A 93 -1.86 -12.54 -3.98
CA ARG A 93 -1.45 -11.77 -5.14
C ARG A 93 -0.39 -10.73 -4.75
N GLN A 94 0.62 -10.63 -5.59
CA GLN A 94 1.69 -9.65 -5.42
C GLN A 94 1.41 -8.43 -6.27
N TYR A 95 1.68 -7.27 -5.69
CA TYR A 95 1.53 -5.99 -6.38
C TYR A 95 2.76 -5.14 -6.13
N ARG A 96 3.15 -4.38 -7.14
CA ARG A 96 4.15 -3.34 -6.99
C ARG A 96 3.46 -2.09 -6.43
N ILE A 97 4.08 -1.44 -5.47
CA ILE A 97 3.57 -0.18 -4.95
C ILE A 97 4.03 0.93 -5.89
N ASP A 98 3.07 1.56 -6.55
CA ASP A 98 3.36 2.66 -7.47
C ASP A 98 3.45 4.00 -6.74
N MET A 99 2.53 4.24 -5.81
CA MET A 99 2.45 5.51 -5.13
C MET A 99 1.88 5.34 -3.73
N VAL A 100 2.40 6.12 -2.79
CA VAL A 100 1.88 6.20 -1.44
C VAL A 100 1.52 7.65 -1.18
N GLN A 101 0.24 7.91 -0.85
CA GLN A 101 -0.26 9.26 -0.62
C GLN A 101 -0.93 9.34 0.74
N THR A 102 -0.74 10.47 1.42
CA THR A 102 -1.48 10.73 2.66
C THR A 102 -2.95 11.00 2.33
N ALA A 103 -3.85 10.32 3.02
CA ALA A 103 -5.29 10.55 2.87
C ALA A 103 -5.68 11.78 3.69
N GLN A 104 -6.25 12.78 3.01
CA GLN A 104 -6.65 14.04 3.65
C GLN A 104 -8.03 13.90 4.28
N GLY A 105 -8.21 14.54 5.45
CA GLY A 105 -9.51 14.60 6.10
C GLY A 105 -9.99 13.27 6.65
N ILE A 106 -9.09 12.35 6.93
CA ILE A 106 -9.40 11.00 7.39
C ILE A 106 -8.85 10.80 8.80
N TYR A 107 -9.65 10.18 9.64
CA TYR A 107 -9.24 9.78 10.99
C TYR A 107 -9.51 8.27 11.18
N PRO A 108 -8.58 7.49 11.71
CA PRO A 108 -7.19 7.84 12.04
C PRO A 108 -6.35 8.17 10.81
N ALA A 109 -5.15 8.70 11.04
CA ALA A 109 -4.22 9.03 9.95
C ALA A 109 -4.01 7.82 9.06
N SER A 110 -4.22 8.01 7.77
CA SER A 110 -4.23 6.92 6.80
C SER A 110 -3.41 7.31 5.56
N ILE A 111 -3.01 6.29 4.82
CA ILE A 111 -2.37 6.46 3.52
C ILE A 111 -3.14 5.67 2.47
N ASP A 112 -3.13 6.19 1.25
CA ASP A 112 -3.65 5.48 0.08
C ASP A 112 -2.48 4.91 -0.70
N ILE A 113 -2.49 3.60 -0.86
CA ILE A 113 -1.44 2.88 -1.57
C ILE A 113 -2.00 2.46 -2.92
N THR A 114 -1.35 2.94 -3.99
CA THR A 114 -1.70 2.56 -5.36
C THR A 114 -0.93 1.30 -5.72
N LEU A 115 -1.67 0.24 -6.02
CA LEU A 115 -1.11 -1.07 -6.34
C LEU A 115 -1.14 -1.27 -7.85
N ALA A 116 0.02 -1.56 -8.41
CA ALA A 116 0.19 -1.82 -9.83
C ALA A 116 0.50 -3.30 -10.05
N LYS A 117 0.15 -3.77 -11.24
CA LYS A 117 0.47 -5.14 -11.64
C LYS A 117 1.97 -5.37 -11.60
N ILE A 118 2.36 -6.51 -11.05
CA ILE A 118 3.75 -6.92 -11.05
C ILE A 118 3.98 -7.88 -12.23
N GLU A 119 5.01 -7.63 -13.01
CA GLU A 119 5.28 -8.44 -14.20
C GLU A 119 5.88 -9.79 -13.86
N GLN A 120 6.69 -9.82 -12.82
CA GLN A 120 7.35 -11.04 -12.37
C GLN A 120 7.25 -11.11 -10.87
N GLU A 121 6.63 -12.19 -10.39
CA GLU A 121 6.47 -12.38 -8.96
C GLU A 121 7.80 -12.69 -8.29
N TYR A 122 7.95 -12.19 -7.07
CA TYR A 122 9.13 -12.44 -6.26
C TYR A 122 8.92 -13.69 -5.41
N GLU A 123 10.02 -14.32 -5.09
CA GLU A 123 10.04 -15.35 -4.07
C GLU A 123 10.09 -14.70 -2.70
N VAL A 124 9.23 -15.16 -1.78
CA VAL A 124 9.20 -14.64 -0.41
C VAL A 124 10.31 -15.30 0.39
N ALA A 125 11.13 -14.47 1.04
CA ALA A 125 12.20 -14.98 1.88
C ALA A 125 11.62 -15.72 3.08
N ASN A 126 12.13 -16.90 3.37
CA ASN A 126 11.75 -17.63 4.58
C ASN A 126 12.41 -16.99 5.78
N THR A 127 11.59 -16.73 6.79
CA THR A 127 12.07 -16.18 8.05
C THR A 127 12.04 -17.24 9.14
#